data_3b6c06b2316075e1f1f4542dd8c5a587
#
_entry.id   3b6c06b2316075e1f1f4542dd8c5a587
#
_cell.length_a   1.000
_cell.length_b   1.000
_cell.length_c   1.000
_cell.angle_alpha   90.00
_cell.angle_beta   90.00
_cell.angle_gamma   90.00
#
_symmetry.space_group_name_H-M   'P 1'
#
loop_
_entity.id
_entity.type
_entity.pdbx_description
1 polymer ?
#
loop_
_entity_poly.entity_id
_entity_poly.type
_entity_poly.pdbx_seq_one_letter_code
_entity_poly.pdbx_strand_id
1 'polypeptide(L)'
;MSDKTNEKTVVLDTPILRGNTEIKEVVLRKPQSGALRGTRLQAIMDMDVSAMMTVIPRISTPTLTAQEMAELDPADLTAMSVEVVTFLLKKSVLADLPTA
;
A
#
# COMPACT_ATOMS: atom_id res chain seq x y z
N MET A 1 0.02 19.30 -13.20
CA MET A 1 1.29 18.68 -12.86
C MET A 1 1.06 17.48 -11.95
N SER A 2 1.63 16.37 -12.27
CA SER A 2 1.41 15.22 -11.43
C SER A 2 2.11 15.43 -10.09
N ASP A 3 1.41 15.08 -9.04
CA ASP A 3 1.93 15.23 -7.69
C ASP A 3 2.52 13.89 -7.28
N LYS A 4 3.84 13.79 -7.34
CA LYS A 4 4.54 12.55 -7.06
C LYS A 4 4.37 12.11 -5.62
N THR A 5 3.94 13.00 -4.72
CA THR A 5 3.69 12.62 -3.34
C THR A 5 2.43 11.79 -3.18
N ASN A 6 1.60 11.71 -4.23
CA ASN A 6 0.37 10.93 -4.22
C ASN A 6 0.54 9.51 -4.75
N GLU A 7 1.76 9.15 -5.12
CA GLU A 7 2.06 7.81 -5.62
C GLU A 7 3.39 7.35 -5.07
N LYS A 8 3.48 6.05 -4.81
CA LYS A 8 4.73 5.42 -4.41
C LYS A 8 4.89 4.11 -5.14
N THR A 9 6.08 3.87 -5.67
CA THR A 9 6.41 2.61 -6.31
C THR A 9 7.12 1.73 -5.30
N VAL A 10 6.57 0.54 -5.09
CA VAL A 10 7.18 -0.45 -4.20
C VAL A 10 7.78 -1.55 -5.07
N VAL A 11 9.09 -1.74 -4.96
CA VAL A 11 9.77 -2.82 -5.66
C VAL A 11 9.66 -4.07 -4.80
N LEU A 12 9.14 -5.14 -5.39
CA LEU A 12 8.88 -6.37 -4.65
C LEU A 12 10.17 -7.19 -4.50
N ASP A 13 10.42 -7.69 -3.29
CA ASP A 13 11.51 -8.64 -3.07
C ASP A 13 11.20 -9.96 -3.76
N THR A 14 9.93 -10.35 -3.76
CA THR A 14 9.48 -11.56 -4.40
C THR A 14 8.43 -11.19 -5.45
N PRO A 15 8.80 -11.21 -6.75
CA PRO A 15 7.84 -10.84 -7.79
C PRO A 15 6.60 -11.73 -7.77
N ILE A 16 5.48 -11.14 -8.19
CA ILE A 16 4.22 -11.87 -8.30
C ILE A 16 4.13 -12.43 -9.71
N LEU A 17 3.83 -13.72 -9.80
CA LEU A 17 3.63 -14.36 -11.10
C LEU A 17 2.16 -14.33 -11.46
N ARG A 18 1.88 -13.72 -12.62
CA ARG A 18 0.52 -13.65 -13.16
C ARG A 18 0.57 -14.25 -14.56
N GLY A 19 0.26 -15.54 -14.64
CA GLY A 19 0.44 -16.26 -15.89
C GLY A 19 1.89 -16.24 -16.30
N ASN A 20 2.16 -15.73 -17.50
CA ASN A 20 3.54 -15.61 -18.01
C ASN A 20 4.14 -14.25 -17.69
N THR A 21 3.42 -13.41 -16.96
CA THR A 21 3.88 -12.06 -16.62
C THR A 21 4.40 -12.03 -15.19
N GLU A 22 5.52 -11.37 -15.00
CA GLU A 22 6.11 -11.20 -13.69
C GLU A 22 5.93 -9.76 -13.24
N ILE A 23 5.25 -9.57 -12.12
CA ILE A 23 5.06 -8.24 -11.54
C ILE A 23 6.18 -8.00 -10.54
N LYS A 24 7.09 -7.09 -10.88
CA LYS A 24 8.25 -6.82 -10.06
C LYS A 24 8.09 -5.59 -9.18
N GLU A 25 7.13 -4.74 -9.51
CA GLU A 25 6.87 -3.54 -8.73
C GLU A 25 5.40 -3.19 -8.80
N VAL A 26 4.93 -2.50 -7.78
CA VAL A 26 3.53 -2.08 -7.67
C VAL A 26 3.52 -0.60 -7.33
N VAL A 27 2.71 0.16 -8.05
CA VAL A 27 2.52 1.57 -7.75
C VAL A 27 1.30 1.71 -6.86
N LEU A 28 1.47 2.37 -5.73
CA LEU A 28 0.37 2.63 -4.80
C LEU A 28 -0.01 4.11 -4.90
N ARG A 29 -1.31 4.37 -4.98
CA ARG A 29 -1.85 5.73 -5.00
C ARG A 29 -2.30 6.10 -3.60
N LYS A 30 -2.26 7.40 -3.29
CA LYS A 30 -2.82 7.88 -2.04
C LYS A 30 -4.31 7.56 -2.00
N PRO A 31 -4.78 6.80 -0.99
CA PRO A 31 -6.19 6.45 -0.94
C PRO A 31 -7.05 7.67 -0.62
N GLN A 32 -8.18 7.79 -1.31
CA GLN A 32 -9.22 8.72 -0.91
C GLN A 32 -10.07 8.04 0.17
N SER A 33 -10.82 8.84 0.91
CA SER A 33 -11.60 8.28 2.02
C SER A 33 -12.50 7.12 1.59
N GLY A 34 -13.03 7.18 0.36
CA GLY A 34 -13.88 6.09 -0.14
C GLY A 34 -13.15 4.77 -0.29
N ALA A 35 -11.84 4.81 -0.54
CA ALA A 35 -11.04 3.58 -0.66
C ALA A 35 -10.86 2.89 0.69
N LEU A 36 -11.12 3.60 1.78
CA LEU A 36 -10.98 3.04 3.12
C LEU A 36 -12.26 2.42 3.65
N ARG A 37 -13.32 2.45 2.82
CA ARG A 37 -14.62 1.91 3.22
C ARG A 37 -14.50 0.44 3.60
N GLY A 38 -15.14 0.08 4.70
CA GLY A 38 -15.10 -1.30 5.18
C GLY A 38 -13.92 -1.59 6.09
N THR A 39 -13.05 -0.60 6.33
CA THR A 39 -11.95 -0.76 7.26
C THR A 39 -12.02 0.31 8.33
N ARG A 40 -11.32 0.07 9.42
CA ARG A 40 -11.23 1.04 10.52
C ARG A 40 -9.89 1.77 10.39
N LEU A 41 -9.92 3.08 10.61
CA LEU A 41 -8.67 3.86 10.53
C LEU A 41 -7.64 3.34 11.52
N GLN A 42 -8.06 2.97 12.72
CA GLN A 42 -7.12 2.45 13.70
C GLN A 42 -6.45 1.17 13.19
N ALA A 43 -7.23 0.31 12.55
CA ALA A 43 -6.68 -0.93 12.00
C ALA A 43 -5.63 -0.63 10.92
N ILE A 44 -5.89 0.38 10.08
CA ILE A 44 -4.94 0.77 9.06
C ILE A 44 -3.68 1.33 9.69
N MET A 45 -3.84 2.19 10.70
CA MET A 45 -2.68 2.78 11.37
C MET A 45 -1.86 1.73 12.11
N ASP A 46 -2.51 0.65 12.55
CA ASP A 46 -1.81 -0.47 13.18
C ASP A 46 -1.21 -1.43 12.16
N MET A 47 -1.38 -1.15 10.87
CA MET A 47 -0.94 -2.01 9.77
C MET A 47 -1.54 -3.41 9.88
N ASP A 48 -2.82 -3.47 10.28
CA ASP A 48 -3.54 -4.72 10.37
C ASP A 48 -3.59 -5.42 9.03
N VAL A 49 -3.25 -6.71 9.01
CA VAL A 49 -3.14 -7.47 7.76
C VAL A 49 -4.47 -7.47 7.00
N SER A 50 -5.58 -7.72 7.70
CA SER A 50 -6.88 -7.76 7.04
C SER A 50 -7.24 -6.42 6.43
N ALA A 51 -6.95 -5.32 7.13
CA ALA A 51 -7.20 -3.99 6.61
C ALA A 51 -6.36 -3.73 5.36
N MET A 52 -5.09 -4.12 5.38
CA MET A 52 -4.21 -3.92 4.23
C MET A 52 -4.65 -4.77 3.05
N MET A 53 -5.09 -5.99 3.28
CA MET A 53 -5.60 -6.84 2.21
C MET A 53 -6.85 -6.28 1.57
N THR A 54 -7.58 -5.43 2.27
CA THR A 54 -8.76 -4.76 1.72
C THR A 54 -8.38 -3.50 0.96
N VAL A 55 -7.48 -2.69 1.50
CA VAL A 55 -7.17 -1.37 0.95
C VAL A 55 -6.19 -1.43 -0.21
N ILE A 56 -5.12 -2.20 -0.08
CA ILE A 56 -4.05 -2.19 -1.09
C ILE A 56 -4.56 -2.51 -2.49
N PRO A 57 -5.43 -3.53 -2.70
CA PRO A 57 -5.94 -3.79 -4.05
C PRO A 57 -6.69 -2.60 -4.65
N ARG A 58 -7.30 -1.77 -3.82
CA ARG A 58 -8.08 -0.63 -4.31
C ARG A 58 -7.21 0.52 -4.80
N ILE A 59 -5.93 0.55 -4.41
CA ILE A 59 -5.04 1.66 -4.73
C ILE A 59 -3.79 1.22 -5.49
N SER A 60 -3.72 -0.06 -5.86
CA SER A 60 -2.51 -0.59 -6.52
C SER A 60 -2.66 -0.59 -8.05
N THR A 61 -1.53 -0.41 -8.73
CA THR A 61 -1.42 -0.56 -10.16
C THR A 61 -0.19 -1.44 -10.45
N PRO A 62 -0.33 -2.58 -11.06
CA PRO A 62 -1.60 -3.22 -11.47
C PRO A 62 -2.45 -3.61 -10.27
N THR A 63 -3.77 -3.70 -10.49
CA THR A 63 -4.67 -4.08 -9.40
C THR A 63 -4.38 -5.51 -8.98
N LEU A 64 -4.06 -5.69 -7.71
CA LEU A 64 -3.76 -7.02 -7.18
C LEU A 64 -5.05 -7.73 -6.80
N THR A 65 -5.07 -9.06 -7.04
CA THR A 65 -6.22 -9.87 -6.66
C THR A 65 -6.11 -10.28 -5.20
N ALA A 66 -7.23 -10.76 -4.64
CA ALA A 66 -7.22 -11.25 -3.27
C ALA A 66 -6.24 -12.41 -3.11
N GLN A 67 -6.16 -13.29 -4.11
CA GLN A 67 -5.23 -14.41 -4.03
C GLN A 67 -3.78 -13.93 -4.08
N GLU A 68 -3.49 -12.94 -4.94
CA GLU A 68 -2.14 -12.37 -5.02
C GLU A 68 -1.75 -11.73 -3.70
N MET A 69 -2.68 -11.04 -3.05
CA MET A 69 -2.42 -10.46 -1.75
C MET A 69 -2.12 -11.54 -0.71
N ALA A 70 -2.87 -12.64 -0.75
CA ALA A 70 -2.68 -13.72 0.22
C ALA A 70 -1.32 -14.42 0.06
N GLU A 71 -0.80 -14.44 -1.17
CA GLU A 71 0.47 -15.12 -1.47
C GLU A 71 1.66 -14.18 -1.45
N LEU A 72 1.42 -12.90 -1.16
CA LEU A 72 2.47 -11.89 -1.18
C LEU A 72 3.52 -12.17 -0.10
N ASP A 73 4.79 -11.89 -0.45
CA ASP A 73 5.87 -11.97 0.53
C ASP A 73 5.55 -11.02 1.69
N PRO A 74 5.64 -11.50 2.95
CA PRO A 74 5.36 -10.64 4.10
C PRO A 74 6.21 -9.37 4.14
N ALA A 75 7.45 -9.43 3.65
CA ALA A 75 8.29 -8.22 3.59
C ALA A 75 7.71 -7.20 2.61
N ASP A 76 7.16 -7.69 1.50
CA ASP A 76 6.54 -6.82 0.51
C ASP A 76 5.23 -6.25 1.04
N LEU A 77 4.46 -7.06 1.75
CA LEU A 77 3.24 -6.58 2.39
C LEU A 77 3.57 -5.49 3.39
N THR A 78 4.62 -5.68 4.19
CA THR A 78 5.03 -4.68 5.17
C THR A 78 5.45 -3.39 4.50
N ALA A 79 6.23 -3.48 3.42
CA ALA A 79 6.67 -2.29 2.69
C ALA A 79 5.49 -1.49 2.16
N MET A 80 4.50 -2.17 1.58
CA MET A 80 3.31 -1.50 1.06
C MET A 80 2.47 -0.91 2.19
N SER A 81 2.38 -1.62 3.32
CA SER A 81 1.61 -1.14 4.46
C SER A 81 2.19 0.15 5.03
N VAL A 82 3.51 0.25 5.09
CA VAL A 82 4.18 1.47 5.54
C VAL A 82 3.82 2.64 4.63
N GLU A 83 3.78 2.41 3.31
CA GLU A 83 3.41 3.48 2.39
C GLU A 83 1.96 3.91 2.58
N VAL A 84 1.06 2.95 2.82
CA VAL A 84 -0.35 3.28 3.06
C VAL A 84 -0.48 4.18 4.29
N VAL A 85 0.18 3.82 5.38
CA VAL A 85 0.13 4.61 6.61
C VAL A 85 0.71 6.01 6.36
N THR A 86 1.81 6.07 5.63
CA THR A 86 2.46 7.35 5.34
C THR A 86 1.53 8.27 4.54
N PHE A 87 0.79 7.72 3.58
CA PHE A 87 -0.17 8.51 2.81
C PHE A 87 -1.24 9.17 3.68
N LEU A 88 -1.58 8.54 4.81
CA LEU A 88 -2.67 9.03 5.66
C LEU A 88 -2.23 10.13 6.62
N LEU A 89 -0.94 10.38 6.72
CA LEU A 89 -0.43 11.40 7.64
C LEU A 89 -0.44 12.76 6.96
N LYS A 90 -0.82 13.79 7.71
CA LYS A 90 -0.78 15.16 7.19
C LYS A 90 0.68 15.59 7.05
N LYS A 91 0.91 16.48 6.10
CA LYS A 91 2.26 16.99 5.85
C LYS A 91 2.89 17.60 7.11
N SER A 92 2.08 18.29 7.90
CA SER A 92 2.61 18.89 9.13
C SER A 92 3.05 17.83 10.13
N VAL A 93 2.32 16.70 10.19
CA VAL A 93 2.69 15.59 11.07
C VAL A 93 3.98 14.96 10.59
N LEU A 94 4.10 14.75 9.27
CA LEU A 94 5.32 14.16 8.71
C LEU A 94 6.54 15.01 8.99
N ALA A 95 6.38 16.34 8.95
CA ALA A 95 7.48 17.25 9.21
C ALA A 95 7.97 17.18 10.66
N ASP A 96 7.08 16.78 11.58
CA ASP A 96 7.39 16.71 12.99
C ASP A 96 7.85 15.34 13.45
N LEU A 97 7.88 14.35 12.56
CA LEU A 97 8.31 13.01 12.93
C LEU A 97 9.82 13.01 13.17
N PRO A 98 10.27 12.27 14.19
CA PRO A 98 11.70 12.15 14.42
C PRO A 98 12.35 11.39 13.27
N THR A 99 13.54 11.85 12.88
CA THR A 99 14.34 11.13 11.89
C THR A 99 15.27 10.22 12.66
N ALA A 100 15.20 8.95 12.35
CA ALA A 100 16.04 7.98 13.03
C ALA A 100 17.46 8.01 12.49
#